data_1a003f2a10a9894bcb060e8199186666
#
_entry.id   1a003f2a10a9894bcb060e8199186666
#
_cell.length_a   1.000
_cell.length_b   1.000
_cell.length_c   1.000
_cell.angle_alpha   90.00
_cell.angle_beta   90.00
_cell.angle_gamma   90.00
#
_symmetry.space_group_name_H-M   'P 1'
#
loop_
_entity.id
_entity.type
_entity.pdbx_description
1 polymer ?
#
loop_
_entity_poly.entity_id
_entity_poly.type
_entity_poly.pdbx_seq_one_letter_code
_entity_poly.pdbx_strand_id
1 'polypeptide(L)'
;MQTLKTLFLLLTFSSIFSQENWVSLINNDNLNNWEIKQGSAKFVLENGVISATSILNTPSTYLGTKIKYDDFILEFEVYVDNGLNSGVQFRSSSNYNVPEHSRVYGYQFELDTNENRGWSGGIYDQSRKNFFLYPITRNERGRKAFKNGQWNRARIEAVGNSIKTWINGVQCTNLLDPLSKKGFIALQIHNIADESLVGKMVKWKNIRILTGNLTQYLSESENYATEINNLDNILSDNQLKNNWRFLWDGQTHDGWRGAKLTTFPKSGWIIENNILTVLASDGLESTNGGDIVTSEKFSNFELELDFKISKGANSGIKYFVDTNLNKGLGSSIGLEFQIIDDKNNPDANKKFKVLEYSNGNWNSHKDGIKKNRTVGSLYDLIEAENLNEQRSKRPVHPERWHRARIIVNNGHVEHWLDNIKVLEYNRFSQMFRALVEYSKYSKWENFGQLKSGHILLQDHGDKVSFKNIKIREL
;
A
#
# COMPACT_ATOMS: atom_id res chain seq x y z
N MET A 1 80.21 -20.50 22.54
CA MET A 1 79.08 -21.17 21.95
C MET A 1 77.87 -20.92 22.85
N GLN A 2 77.07 -19.92 22.52
CA GLN A 2 75.82 -19.61 23.20
C GLN A 2 74.65 -20.09 22.30
N THR A 3 73.90 -21.06 22.78
CA THR A 3 72.74 -21.62 22.10
C THR A 3 71.52 -20.75 22.39
N LEU A 4 71.04 -20.11 21.32
CA LEU A 4 69.79 -19.30 21.32
C LEU A 4 68.60 -20.27 21.32
N LYS A 5 67.76 -20.31 22.38
CA LYS A 5 66.50 -21.03 22.41
C LYS A 5 65.38 -20.12 21.88
N THR A 6 64.88 -20.41 20.69
CA THR A 6 63.72 -19.75 20.09
C THR A 6 62.44 -20.34 20.71
N LEU A 7 61.70 -19.49 21.43
CA LEU A 7 60.41 -19.85 22.01
C LEU A 7 59.31 -19.57 20.94
N PHE A 8 58.70 -20.63 20.40
CA PHE A 8 57.53 -20.55 19.53
C PHE A 8 56.28 -20.35 20.39
N LEU A 9 55.68 -19.16 20.35
CA LEU A 9 54.39 -18.87 20.96
C LEU A 9 53.27 -19.29 19.98
N LEU A 10 52.61 -20.43 20.24
CA LEU A 10 51.41 -20.84 19.52
C LEU A 10 50.23 -19.99 20.00
N LEU A 11 49.86 -18.98 19.21
CA LEU A 11 48.57 -18.27 19.35
C LEU A 11 47.44 -19.17 18.81
N THR A 12 46.75 -19.85 19.71
CA THR A 12 45.49 -20.53 19.38
C THR A 12 44.40 -19.47 19.22
N PHE A 13 44.06 -19.16 17.98
CA PHE A 13 42.82 -18.45 17.70
C PHE A 13 41.63 -19.39 17.98
N SER A 14 41.05 -19.30 19.15
CA SER A 14 39.73 -19.85 19.41
C SER A 14 38.71 -18.96 18.64
N SER A 15 38.30 -19.42 17.46
CA SER A 15 37.12 -18.93 16.81
C SER A 15 35.92 -19.21 17.73
N ILE A 16 35.45 -18.14 18.41
CA ILE A 16 34.18 -18.19 19.11
C ILE A 16 33.11 -18.27 18.01
N PHE A 17 32.74 -19.50 17.64
CA PHE A 17 31.49 -19.69 16.89
C PHE A 17 30.37 -19.26 17.82
N SER A 18 29.81 -18.09 17.55
CA SER A 18 28.54 -17.66 18.13
C SER A 18 27.51 -18.72 17.74
N GLN A 19 27.09 -19.52 18.70
CA GLN A 19 26.06 -20.52 18.50
C GLN A 19 24.79 -19.75 18.07
N GLU A 20 24.27 -20.05 16.89
CA GLU A 20 23.03 -19.46 16.39
C GLU A 20 21.92 -19.70 17.41
N ASN A 21 21.41 -18.65 18.05
CA ASN A 21 20.38 -18.74 19.08
C ASN A 21 18.97 -18.84 18.48
N TRP A 22 18.80 -19.64 17.42
CA TRP A 22 17.50 -19.96 16.88
C TRP A 22 16.70 -20.80 17.89
N VAL A 23 15.48 -20.34 18.18
CA VAL A 23 14.55 -21.03 19.05
C VAL A 23 13.45 -21.68 18.19
N SER A 24 13.27 -22.99 18.33
CA SER A 24 12.11 -23.67 17.73
C SER A 24 10.84 -23.25 18.46
N LEU A 25 9.83 -22.81 17.72
CA LEU A 25 8.49 -22.51 18.27
C LEU A 25 7.60 -23.76 18.37
N ILE A 26 8.04 -24.89 17.81
CA ILE A 26 7.38 -26.19 17.93
C ILE A 26 8.27 -27.07 18.81
N ASN A 27 7.78 -27.47 19.97
CA ASN A 27 8.37 -28.54 20.75
C ASN A 27 7.77 -29.85 20.23
N ASN A 28 8.60 -30.89 20.04
CA ASN A 28 8.27 -32.12 19.32
C ASN A 28 6.95 -32.79 19.74
N ASP A 29 6.44 -32.53 20.95
CA ASP A 29 5.36 -33.30 21.54
C ASP A 29 4.13 -32.52 21.97
N ASN A 30 4.15 -31.15 21.95
CA ASN A 30 3.00 -30.36 22.42
C ASN A 30 2.97 -28.92 21.90
N LEU A 31 1.76 -28.32 21.99
CA LEU A 31 1.50 -26.91 21.68
C LEU A 31 1.40 -26.04 22.94
N ASN A 32 2.07 -26.38 24.03
CA ASN A 32 1.95 -25.68 25.33
C ASN A 32 2.30 -24.17 25.24
N ASN A 33 3.14 -23.77 24.30
CA ASN A 33 3.52 -22.37 24.06
C ASN A 33 2.54 -21.63 23.13
N TRP A 34 1.48 -22.29 22.68
CA TRP A 34 0.46 -21.79 21.78
C TRP A 34 -0.92 -21.80 22.43
N GLU A 35 -1.81 -20.95 21.97
CA GLU A 35 -3.21 -20.91 22.37
C GLU A 35 -4.09 -20.39 21.22
N ILE A 36 -5.36 -20.76 21.20
CA ILE A 36 -6.31 -20.22 20.23
C ILE A 36 -6.60 -18.76 20.59
N LYS A 37 -6.32 -17.85 19.68
CA LYS A 37 -6.57 -16.40 19.82
C LYS A 37 -7.95 -16.01 19.30
N GLN A 38 -8.49 -16.79 18.36
CA GLN A 38 -9.81 -16.59 17.76
C GLN A 38 -10.20 -17.87 17.00
N GLY A 39 -11.52 -18.12 16.88
CA GLY A 39 -12.10 -19.20 16.08
C GLY A 39 -12.17 -20.54 16.80
N SER A 40 -12.58 -21.60 16.09
CA SER A 40 -12.90 -22.91 16.67
C SER A 40 -12.32 -24.10 15.91
N ALA A 41 -11.58 -23.89 14.81
CA ALA A 41 -10.94 -24.98 14.09
C ALA A 41 -9.85 -25.64 14.95
N LYS A 42 -9.70 -26.95 14.81
CA LYS A 42 -8.67 -27.71 15.51
C LYS A 42 -7.32 -27.58 14.83
N PHE A 43 -6.28 -27.40 15.66
CA PHE A 43 -4.89 -27.57 15.27
C PHE A 43 -4.34 -28.84 15.91
N VAL A 44 -3.66 -29.63 15.12
CA VAL A 44 -3.06 -30.90 15.54
C VAL A 44 -1.56 -30.84 15.28
N LEU A 45 -0.76 -31.29 16.25
CA LEU A 45 0.69 -31.43 16.12
C LEU A 45 1.02 -32.94 16.03
N GLU A 46 1.57 -33.37 14.92
CA GLU A 46 2.02 -34.71 14.69
C GLU A 46 3.38 -34.73 13.97
N ASN A 47 4.36 -35.45 14.51
CA ASN A 47 5.69 -35.58 13.91
C ASN A 47 6.34 -34.22 13.56
N GLY A 48 6.20 -33.20 14.41
CA GLY A 48 6.75 -31.86 14.21
C GLY A 48 6.01 -31.00 13.16
N VAL A 49 4.84 -31.45 12.69
CA VAL A 49 3.99 -30.72 11.74
C VAL A 49 2.72 -30.29 12.47
N ILE A 50 2.46 -28.99 12.49
CA ILE A 50 1.16 -28.42 12.88
C ILE A 50 0.26 -28.45 11.65
N SER A 51 -0.94 -29.00 11.78
CA SER A 51 -1.98 -28.98 10.74
C SER A 51 -3.28 -28.41 11.25
N ALA A 52 -4.00 -27.69 10.39
CA ALA A 52 -5.34 -27.20 10.66
C ALA A 52 -6.27 -27.53 9.49
N THR A 53 -7.49 -27.92 9.79
CA THR A 53 -8.50 -28.34 8.80
C THR A 53 -9.56 -27.25 8.65
N SER A 54 -9.91 -26.92 7.41
CA SER A 54 -10.94 -25.94 7.08
C SER A 54 -12.34 -26.42 7.48
N ILE A 55 -13.13 -25.49 8.03
CA ILE A 55 -14.50 -25.72 8.51
C ILE A 55 -15.42 -24.69 7.87
N LEU A 56 -16.56 -25.18 7.38
CA LEU A 56 -17.56 -24.35 6.70
C LEU A 56 -18.23 -23.35 7.67
N ASN A 57 -18.41 -22.12 7.19
CA ASN A 57 -19.18 -21.06 7.87
C ASN A 57 -18.75 -20.75 9.32
N THR A 58 -17.47 -20.91 9.63
CA THR A 58 -16.89 -20.51 10.91
C THR A 58 -15.96 -19.30 10.70
N PRO A 59 -15.78 -18.44 11.71
CA PRO A 59 -14.73 -17.41 11.64
C PRO A 59 -13.35 -18.03 11.44
N SER A 60 -12.45 -17.30 10.79
CA SER A 60 -11.03 -17.70 10.71
C SER A 60 -10.47 -18.00 12.09
N THR A 61 -9.70 -19.08 12.19
CA THR A 61 -9.10 -19.49 13.46
C THR A 61 -7.61 -19.20 13.46
N TYR A 62 -7.11 -18.69 14.58
CA TYR A 62 -5.71 -18.32 14.78
C TYR A 62 -5.14 -19.05 15.98
N LEU A 63 -4.13 -19.88 15.75
CA LEU A 63 -3.29 -20.48 16.79
C LEU A 63 -2.09 -19.56 17.01
N GLY A 64 -2.05 -18.86 18.14
CA GLY A 64 -1.03 -17.85 18.43
C GLY A 64 -0.08 -18.22 19.55
N THR A 65 1.14 -17.69 19.49
CA THR A 65 2.10 -17.84 20.57
C THR A 65 1.62 -17.10 21.83
N LYS A 66 1.90 -17.67 23.02
CA LYS A 66 1.67 -17.00 24.31
C LYS A 66 2.64 -15.85 24.52
N ILE A 67 3.87 -16.00 24.01
CA ILE A 67 4.91 -14.97 24.05
C ILE A 67 4.68 -13.97 22.92
N LYS A 68 4.95 -12.70 23.20
CA LYS A 68 4.94 -11.59 22.22
C LYS A 68 6.37 -11.24 21.84
N TYR A 69 6.59 -11.03 20.56
CA TYR A 69 7.88 -10.68 19.96
C TYR A 69 7.86 -9.26 19.41
N ASP A 70 8.97 -8.56 19.53
CA ASP A 70 9.21 -7.21 18.96
C ASP A 70 10.09 -7.28 17.72
N ASP A 71 11.41 -7.34 17.87
CA ASP A 71 12.34 -7.51 16.76
C ASP A 71 12.71 -8.98 16.64
N PHE A 72 12.58 -9.52 15.42
CA PHE A 72 12.86 -10.94 15.17
C PHE A 72 13.10 -11.24 13.68
N ILE A 73 13.68 -12.39 13.45
CA ILE A 73 13.63 -13.12 12.19
C ILE A 73 12.85 -14.41 12.44
N LEU A 74 11.80 -14.66 11.67
CA LEU A 74 10.97 -15.85 11.72
C LEU A 74 11.14 -16.65 10.45
N GLU A 75 11.42 -17.95 10.57
CA GLU A 75 11.45 -18.89 9.45
C GLU A 75 10.50 -20.04 9.69
N PHE A 76 9.86 -20.51 8.63
CA PHE A 76 8.96 -21.66 8.66
C PHE A 76 8.81 -22.28 7.28
N GLU A 77 8.31 -23.50 7.24
CA GLU A 77 7.81 -24.12 6.03
C GLU A 77 6.29 -24.25 6.12
N VAL A 78 5.61 -23.97 5.00
CA VAL A 78 4.15 -24.02 4.93
C VAL A 78 3.68 -24.76 3.67
N TYR A 79 2.63 -25.54 3.84
CA TYR A 79 1.88 -26.18 2.76
C TYR A 79 0.42 -25.78 2.87
N VAL A 80 -0.16 -25.33 1.76
CA VAL A 80 -1.57 -24.89 1.67
C VAL A 80 -2.25 -25.72 0.60
N ASP A 81 -3.35 -26.40 0.95
CA ASP A 81 -4.16 -27.11 -0.05
C ASP A 81 -4.78 -26.15 -1.05
N ASN A 82 -4.83 -26.54 -2.32
CA ASN A 82 -5.34 -25.72 -3.41
C ASN A 82 -6.78 -25.25 -3.13
N GLY A 83 -7.01 -23.96 -3.36
CA GLY A 83 -8.28 -23.27 -3.12
C GLY A 83 -8.37 -22.58 -1.75
N LEU A 84 -7.47 -22.92 -0.80
CA LEU A 84 -7.45 -22.25 0.50
C LEU A 84 -6.66 -20.94 0.46
N ASN A 85 -7.07 -20.03 1.35
CA ASN A 85 -6.32 -18.89 1.81
C ASN A 85 -5.87 -19.15 3.26
N SER A 86 -4.75 -18.57 3.65
CA SER A 86 -4.16 -18.67 4.96
C SER A 86 -3.27 -17.45 5.25
N GLY A 87 -2.53 -17.49 6.35
CA GLY A 87 -1.55 -16.48 6.67
C GLY A 87 -0.81 -16.78 7.97
N VAL A 88 0.26 -16.03 8.19
CA VAL A 88 0.97 -16.00 9.47
C VAL A 88 0.92 -14.58 10.01
N GLN A 89 0.20 -14.41 11.11
CA GLN A 89 0.16 -13.16 11.85
C GLN A 89 1.47 -12.92 12.56
N PHE A 90 1.93 -11.67 12.62
CA PHE A 90 3.11 -11.29 13.40
C PHE A 90 2.95 -9.88 13.97
N ARG A 91 3.60 -9.60 15.11
CA ARG A 91 3.40 -8.35 15.87
C ARG A 91 1.92 -8.03 16.03
N SER A 92 1.09 -9.06 16.17
CA SER A 92 -0.38 -8.95 16.21
C SER A 92 -0.91 -8.97 17.63
N SER A 93 -2.14 -8.51 17.78
CA SER A 93 -2.87 -8.49 19.04
C SER A 93 -4.30 -8.99 18.85
N SER A 94 -4.99 -9.26 19.96
CA SER A 94 -6.42 -9.60 19.96
C SER A 94 -7.13 -8.80 21.03
N ASN A 95 -8.33 -8.33 20.71
CA ASN A 95 -9.21 -7.67 21.70
C ASN A 95 -10.04 -8.72 22.43
N TYR A 96 -9.48 -9.27 23.53
CA TYR A 96 -10.14 -10.29 24.33
C TYR A 96 -11.31 -9.75 25.19
N ASN A 97 -11.37 -8.43 25.38
CA ASN A 97 -12.32 -7.81 26.34
C ASN A 97 -13.74 -7.62 25.82
N VAL A 98 -14.01 -8.02 24.57
CA VAL A 98 -15.37 -7.97 23.99
C VAL A 98 -15.62 -9.31 23.31
N PRO A 99 -16.25 -10.30 23.98
CA PRO A 99 -16.41 -11.67 23.47
C PRO A 99 -17.06 -11.74 22.09
N GLU A 100 -17.98 -10.82 21.77
CA GLU A 100 -18.68 -10.76 20.48
C GLU A 100 -17.82 -10.12 19.36
N HIS A 101 -16.69 -9.51 19.71
CA HIS A 101 -15.79 -8.79 18.80
C HIS A 101 -14.32 -9.13 19.01
N SER A 102 -14.01 -10.25 19.65
CA SER A 102 -12.61 -10.70 19.76
C SER A 102 -12.07 -10.97 18.37
N ARG A 103 -11.32 -10.01 17.84
CA ARG A 103 -10.67 -10.12 16.52
C ARG A 103 -9.17 -10.07 16.69
N VAL A 104 -8.51 -11.01 16.06
CA VAL A 104 -7.07 -10.91 15.81
C VAL A 104 -6.84 -9.79 14.82
N TYR A 105 -5.91 -8.88 15.15
CA TYR A 105 -5.55 -7.76 14.29
C TYR A 105 -4.03 -7.54 14.27
N GLY A 106 -3.53 -7.04 13.18
CA GLY A 106 -2.11 -6.76 13.00
C GLY A 106 -1.59 -7.15 11.63
N TYR A 107 -0.27 -7.26 11.51
CA TYR A 107 0.36 -7.67 10.26
C TYR A 107 0.14 -9.14 9.98
N GLN A 108 -0.22 -9.46 8.74
CA GLN A 108 -0.33 -10.81 8.24
C GLN A 108 0.60 -11.01 7.04
N PHE A 109 1.48 -11.98 7.13
CA PHE A 109 2.13 -12.58 5.97
C PHE A 109 1.07 -13.40 5.24
N GLU A 110 0.67 -12.95 4.08
CA GLU A 110 -0.43 -13.53 3.32
C GLU A 110 -0.01 -14.81 2.62
N LEU A 111 -0.92 -15.80 2.60
CA LEU A 111 -0.78 -17.06 1.89
C LEU A 111 -2.07 -17.33 1.11
N ASP A 112 -1.98 -17.33 -0.21
CA ASP A 112 -3.13 -17.51 -1.09
C ASP A 112 -2.76 -18.38 -2.28
N THR A 113 -3.53 -19.44 -2.48
CA THR A 113 -3.32 -20.37 -3.59
C THR A 113 -3.96 -19.92 -4.91
N ASN A 114 -4.68 -18.80 -4.93
CA ASN A 114 -5.25 -18.23 -6.14
C ASN A 114 -4.18 -17.49 -6.95
N GLU A 115 -3.69 -18.11 -8.01
CA GLU A 115 -2.61 -17.58 -8.86
C GLU A 115 -2.98 -16.25 -9.55
N ASN A 116 -4.26 -16.03 -9.86
CA ASN A 116 -4.72 -14.78 -10.47
C ASN A 116 -4.62 -13.59 -9.50
N ARG A 117 -4.75 -13.83 -8.19
CA ARG A 117 -4.54 -12.83 -7.15
C ARG A 117 -3.06 -12.63 -6.85
N GLY A 118 -2.31 -13.73 -6.71
CA GLY A 118 -0.88 -13.72 -6.44
C GLY A 118 -0.52 -12.93 -5.18
N TRP A 119 -1.23 -13.15 -4.06
CA TRP A 119 -1.08 -12.38 -2.83
C TRP A 119 -0.04 -12.93 -1.87
N SER A 120 0.36 -14.19 -2.05
CA SER A 120 1.30 -14.87 -1.14
C SER A 120 2.60 -14.11 -0.98
N GLY A 121 3.02 -13.91 0.27
CA GLY A 121 4.18 -13.13 0.65
C GLY A 121 3.92 -11.65 0.88
N GLY A 122 2.77 -11.11 0.45
CA GLY A 122 2.34 -9.74 0.74
C GLY A 122 2.07 -9.50 2.23
N ILE A 123 2.01 -8.24 2.65
CA ILE A 123 1.69 -7.86 4.03
C ILE A 123 0.30 -7.25 4.05
N TYR A 124 -0.65 -7.99 4.63
CA TYR A 124 -2.02 -7.55 4.86
C TYR A 124 -2.18 -6.99 6.27
N ASP A 125 -3.03 -5.98 6.45
CA ASP A 125 -3.35 -5.41 7.77
C ASP A 125 -4.68 -5.95 8.27
N GLN A 126 -4.61 -7.11 8.93
CA GLN A 126 -5.78 -7.84 9.41
C GLN A 126 -6.57 -7.02 10.42
N SER A 127 -7.86 -6.86 10.20
CA SER A 127 -8.86 -6.26 11.09
C SER A 127 -8.61 -4.82 11.57
N ARG A 128 -7.49 -4.18 11.19
CA ARG A 128 -7.25 -2.74 11.42
C ARG A 128 -7.70 -1.92 10.21
N LYS A 129 -6.94 -2.01 9.13
CA LYS A 129 -7.24 -1.29 7.89
C LYS A 129 -7.97 -2.17 6.88
N ASN A 130 -7.86 -3.50 7.00
CA ASN A 130 -8.42 -4.49 6.08
C ASN A 130 -7.95 -4.30 4.63
N PHE A 131 -6.63 -4.05 4.47
CA PHE A 131 -6.00 -3.98 3.15
C PHE A 131 -4.51 -4.31 3.21
N PHE A 132 -3.91 -4.49 2.03
CA PHE A 132 -2.49 -4.71 1.90
C PHE A 132 -1.71 -3.43 2.17
N LEU A 133 -0.86 -3.45 3.19
CA LEU A 133 0.17 -2.43 3.41
C LEU A 133 1.27 -2.54 2.36
N TYR A 134 1.54 -3.78 1.95
CA TYR A 134 2.39 -4.07 0.82
C TYR A 134 1.68 -5.08 -0.09
N PRO A 135 0.91 -4.60 -1.09
CA PRO A 135 0.41 -5.46 -2.16
C PRO A 135 1.58 -5.90 -3.02
N ILE A 136 1.70 -7.19 -3.27
CA ILE A 136 2.85 -7.74 -4.02
C ILE A 136 2.77 -7.45 -5.53
N THR A 137 1.77 -6.71 -5.98
CA THR A 137 1.54 -6.35 -7.39
C THR A 137 2.69 -5.61 -8.06
N ARG A 138 3.54 -4.94 -7.26
CA ARG A 138 4.75 -4.23 -7.73
C ARG A 138 5.99 -5.13 -7.85
N ASN A 139 5.89 -6.39 -7.41
CA ASN A 139 6.99 -7.35 -7.37
C ASN A 139 6.62 -8.63 -8.11
N GLU A 140 6.82 -8.62 -9.42
CA GLU A 140 6.46 -9.74 -10.29
C GLU A 140 7.21 -11.05 -9.95
N ARG A 141 8.45 -10.96 -9.47
CA ARG A 141 9.21 -12.15 -9.00
C ARG A 141 8.59 -12.71 -7.73
N GLY A 142 8.27 -11.82 -6.76
CA GLY A 142 7.63 -12.20 -5.51
C GLY A 142 6.26 -12.85 -5.73
N ARG A 143 5.45 -12.33 -6.66
CA ARG A 143 4.14 -12.92 -7.02
C ARG A 143 4.21 -14.37 -7.48
N LYS A 144 5.33 -14.78 -8.10
CA LYS A 144 5.55 -16.12 -8.65
C LYS A 144 6.32 -17.04 -7.68
N ALA A 145 6.68 -16.55 -6.49
CA ALA A 145 7.54 -17.29 -5.56
C ALA A 145 6.83 -18.46 -4.88
N PHE A 146 5.54 -18.30 -4.56
CA PHE A 146 4.73 -19.34 -3.92
C PHE A 146 4.40 -20.47 -4.91
N LYS A 147 4.49 -21.71 -4.46
CA LYS A 147 4.23 -22.91 -5.26
C LYS A 147 3.05 -23.68 -4.67
N ASN A 148 1.93 -23.69 -5.37
CA ASN A 148 0.72 -24.41 -4.99
C ASN A 148 0.99 -25.91 -4.87
N GLY A 149 0.37 -26.55 -3.86
CA GLY A 149 0.47 -27.99 -3.66
C GLY A 149 1.88 -28.50 -3.27
N GLN A 150 2.74 -27.61 -2.78
CA GLN A 150 4.10 -27.94 -2.36
C GLN A 150 4.42 -27.26 -1.01
N TRP A 151 5.43 -27.77 -0.32
CA TRP A 151 6.03 -27.09 0.80
C TRP A 151 6.81 -25.85 0.32
N ASN A 152 6.52 -24.69 0.93
CA ASN A 152 7.19 -23.44 0.65
C ASN A 152 7.96 -22.99 1.89
N ARG A 153 9.19 -22.55 1.71
CA ARG A 153 9.97 -21.90 2.77
C ARG A 153 9.60 -20.43 2.84
N ALA A 154 9.30 -19.96 4.02
CA ALA A 154 8.96 -18.57 4.27
C ALA A 154 9.92 -17.96 5.31
N ARG A 155 10.21 -16.69 5.13
CA ARG A 155 11.01 -15.88 6.06
C ARG A 155 10.36 -14.51 6.24
N ILE A 156 10.32 -14.05 7.49
CA ILE A 156 9.88 -12.71 7.88
C ILE A 156 10.98 -12.07 8.70
N GLU A 157 11.45 -10.92 8.29
CA GLU A 157 12.33 -10.05 9.06
C GLU A 157 11.53 -8.85 9.54
N ALA A 158 11.40 -8.67 10.85
CA ALA A 158 10.70 -7.56 11.47
C ALA A 158 11.62 -6.91 12.50
N VAL A 159 12.30 -5.82 12.10
CA VAL A 159 13.29 -5.11 12.94
C VAL A 159 13.01 -3.61 12.92
N GLY A 160 12.76 -3.02 14.08
CA GLY A 160 12.29 -1.65 14.18
C GLY A 160 11.02 -1.45 13.36
N ASN A 161 11.03 -0.50 12.44
CA ASN A 161 9.92 -0.27 11.49
C ASN A 161 10.07 -1.05 10.18
N SER A 162 11.20 -1.76 9.96
CA SER A 162 11.46 -2.51 8.74
C SER A 162 10.79 -3.88 8.80
N ILE A 163 10.02 -4.21 7.77
CA ILE A 163 9.36 -5.50 7.59
C ILE A 163 9.64 -5.99 6.18
N LYS A 164 10.30 -7.16 6.09
CA LYS A 164 10.62 -7.79 4.81
C LYS A 164 10.17 -9.25 4.84
N THR A 165 9.73 -9.75 3.71
CA THR A 165 9.26 -11.14 3.59
C THR A 165 9.88 -11.84 2.38
N TRP A 166 10.07 -13.15 2.49
CA TRP A 166 10.57 -14.01 1.42
C TRP A 166 9.76 -15.30 1.33
N ILE A 167 9.61 -15.80 0.12
CA ILE A 167 9.12 -17.15 -0.17
C ILE A 167 10.14 -17.84 -1.08
N ASN A 168 10.57 -19.04 -0.71
CA ASN A 168 11.52 -19.87 -1.47
C ASN A 168 12.81 -19.11 -1.86
N GLY A 169 13.29 -18.21 -0.99
CA GLY A 169 14.47 -17.38 -1.22
C GLY A 169 14.24 -16.15 -2.09
N VAL A 170 13.02 -15.93 -2.61
CA VAL A 170 12.66 -14.73 -3.37
C VAL A 170 12.05 -13.68 -2.44
N GLN A 171 12.62 -12.49 -2.41
CA GLN A 171 12.07 -11.39 -1.62
C GLN A 171 10.70 -10.97 -2.16
N CYS A 172 9.69 -10.97 -1.29
CA CYS A 172 8.33 -10.59 -1.62
C CYS A 172 8.05 -9.12 -1.29
N THR A 173 8.45 -8.66 -0.10
CA THR A 173 8.14 -7.30 0.37
C THR A 173 9.36 -6.58 0.93
N ASN A 174 9.25 -5.24 0.95
CA ASN A 174 10.19 -4.32 1.58
C ASN A 174 9.38 -3.13 2.10
N LEU A 175 8.94 -3.19 3.36
CA LEU A 175 8.00 -2.24 3.96
C LEU A 175 8.64 -1.54 5.16
N LEU A 176 8.48 -0.23 5.24
CA LEU A 176 8.69 0.55 6.47
C LEU A 176 7.32 0.97 7.01
N ASP A 177 6.95 0.45 8.19
CA ASP A 177 5.63 0.70 8.77
C ASP A 177 5.69 0.76 10.30
N PRO A 178 5.12 1.80 10.96
CA PRO A 178 5.22 2.00 12.40
C PRO A 178 4.02 1.46 13.19
N LEU A 179 3.03 0.82 12.55
CA LEU A 179 1.73 0.51 13.16
C LEU A 179 1.80 -0.43 14.36
N SER A 180 2.78 -1.34 14.40
CA SER A 180 2.89 -2.30 15.50
C SER A 180 4.35 -2.72 15.70
N LYS A 181 4.86 -2.52 16.92
CA LYS A 181 6.25 -2.86 17.26
C LYS A 181 6.37 -4.23 17.92
N LYS A 182 5.30 -4.72 18.56
CA LYS A 182 5.34 -5.95 19.36
C LYS A 182 3.99 -6.65 19.35
N GLY A 183 4.00 -7.97 19.29
CA GLY A 183 2.80 -8.78 19.35
C GLY A 183 3.09 -10.27 19.23
N PHE A 184 2.05 -11.08 19.25
CA PHE A 184 2.19 -12.53 19.05
C PHE A 184 2.39 -12.88 17.57
N ILE A 185 2.85 -14.11 17.33
CA ILE A 185 2.84 -14.78 16.03
C ILE A 185 1.68 -15.76 16.04
N ALA A 186 0.88 -15.83 14.95
CA ALA A 186 -0.20 -16.82 14.88
C ALA A 186 -0.37 -17.42 13.49
N LEU A 187 -0.68 -18.72 13.46
CA LEU A 187 -1.00 -19.49 12.27
C LEU A 187 -2.51 -19.39 12.00
N GLN A 188 -2.89 -19.10 10.77
CA GLN A 188 -4.28 -18.92 10.39
C GLN A 188 -4.81 -20.12 9.60
N ILE A 189 -5.99 -20.61 9.95
CA ILE A 189 -6.87 -21.30 9.01
C ILE A 189 -8.05 -20.38 8.67
N HIS A 190 -8.14 -19.99 7.40
CA HIS A 190 -9.14 -19.01 6.94
C HIS A 190 -10.53 -19.61 6.92
N ASN A 191 -11.56 -18.79 7.17
CA ASN A 191 -12.94 -19.19 6.99
C ASN A 191 -13.23 -19.54 5.52
N ILE A 192 -14.10 -20.52 5.32
CA ILE A 192 -14.58 -20.92 4.00
C ILE A 192 -16.11 -20.86 3.93
N ALA A 193 -16.63 -20.54 2.75
CA ALA A 193 -18.05 -20.58 2.42
C ALA A 193 -18.36 -21.62 1.33
N ASP A 194 -17.35 -22.18 0.69
CA ASP A 194 -17.43 -23.18 -0.37
C ASP A 194 -17.29 -24.58 0.22
N GLU A 195 -18.32 -25.41 0.08
CA GLU A 195 -18.35 -26.80 0.57
C GLU A 195 -17.23 -27.67 -0.02
N SER A 196 -16.78 -27.39 -1.23
CA SER A 196 -15.71 -28.13 -1.87
C SER A 196 -14.34 -27.96 -1.19
N LEU A 197 -14.24 -26.98 -0.31
CA LEU A 197 -13.03 -26.69 0.48
C LEU A 197 -13.03 -27.30 1.87
N VAL A 198 -14.14 -27.91 2.31
CA VAL A 198 -14.24 -28.57 3.62
C VAL A 198 -13.27 -29.73 3.72
N GLY A 199 -12.59 -29.83 4.84
CA GLY A 199 -11.60 -30.90 5.09
C GLY A 199 -10.23 -30.68 4.49
N LYS A 200 -10.03 -29.62 3.68
CA LYS A 200 -8.70 -29.24 3.19
C LYS A 200 -7.85 -28.68 4.34
N MET A 201 -6.54 -28.74 4.18
CA MET A 201 -5.61 -28.45 5.26
C MET A 201 -4.59 -27.37 4.91
N VAL A 202 -4.17 -26.66 5.94
CA VAL A 202 -2.93 -25.91 5.95
C VAL A 202 -1.98 -26.55 6.95
N LYS A 203 -0.70 -26.68 6.60
CA LYS A 203 0.30 -27.36 7.41
C LYS A 203 1.55 -26.49 7.57
N TRP A 204 2.13 -26.50 8.76
CA TRP A 204 3.35 -25.75 9.09
C TRP A 204 4.35 -26.67 9.80
N LYS A 205 5.63 -26.49 9.51
CA LYS A 205 6.76 -27.18 10.19
C LYS A 205 7.99 -26.30 10.24
N ASN A 206 9.00 -26.72 10.97
CA ASN A 206 10.29 -26.05 11.07
C ASN A 206 10.14 -24.56 11.45
N ILE A 207 9.16 -24.25 12.31
CA ILE A 207 8.93 -22.86 12.76
C ILE A 207 9.99 -22.51 13.78
N ARG A 208 10.88 -21.57 13.43
CA ARG A 208 11.95 -21.09 14.29
C ARG A 208 12.07 -19.58 14.29
N ILE A 209 12.50 -19.02 15.41
CA ILE A 209 12.64 -17.60 15.60
C ILE A 209 14.03 -17.24 16.13
N LEU A 210 14.55 -16.11 15.68
CA LEU A 210 15.76 -15.48 16.21
C LEU A 210 15.40 -14.10 16.73
N THR A 211 15.76 -13.77 17.99
CA THR A 211 15.41 -12.49 18.65
C THR A 211 16.63 -11.72 19.15
N GLY A 212 17.82 -12.19 18.94
CA GLY A 212 19.07 -11.53 19.37
C GLY A 212 20.10 -11.48 18.25
N ASN A 213 20.97 -10.46 18.28
CA ASN A 213 22.06 -10.29 17.32
C ASN A 213 21.61 -10.32 15.85
N LEU A 214 20.45 -9.71 15.55
CA LEU A 214 19.76 -9.87 14.28
C LEU A 214 20.55 -9.33 13.10
N THR A 215 21.33 -8.25 13.27
CA THR A 215 22.00 -7.52 12.20
C THR A 215 22.85 -8.41 11.27
N GLN A 216 23.54 -9.38 11.83
CA GLN A 216 24.39 -10.30 11.06
C GLN A 216 23.61 -11.35 10.24
N TYR A 217 22.30 -11.48 10.50
CA TYR A 217 21.42 -12.44 9.83
C TYR A 217 20.39 -11.78 8.93
N LEU A 218 20.36 -10.44 8.88
CA LEU A 218 19.46 -9.72 7.98
C LEU A 218 19.89 -9.91 6.53
N SER A 219 18.90 -10.12 5.68
CA SER A 219 19.11 -10.21 4.25
C SER A 219 19.20 -8.81 3.62
N GLU A 220 20.09 -8.65 2.65
CA GLU A 220 20.10 -7.45 1.81
C GLU A 220 18.78 -7.33 1.03
N SER A 221 18.40 -6.10 0.75
CA SER A 221 17.17 -5.86 -0.04
C SER A 221 17.47 -5.96 -1.53
N GLU A 222 16.64 -6.69 -2.22
CA GLU A 222 16.71 -6.85 -3.67
C GLU A 222 16.08 -5.65 -4.39
N ASN A 223 16.69 -5.21 -5.47
CA ASN A 223 16.24 -4.03 -6.22
C ASN A 223 14.82 -4.18 -6.82
N TYR A 224 14.39 -5.41 -7.10
CA TYR A 224 13.04 -5.67 -7.62
C TYR A 224 11.94 -5.61 -6.53
N ALA A 225 12.29 -5.68 -5.24
CA ALA A 225 11.37 -5.50 -4.13
C ALA A 225 11.33 -4.03 -3.71
N THR A 226 10.64 -3.22 -4.50
CA THR A 226 10.57 -1.75 -4.28
C THR A 226 10.08 -1.44 -2.87
N GLU A 227 10.78 -0.56 -2.18
CA GLU A 227 10.42 -0.13 -0.84
C GLU A 227 9.09 0.65 -0.83
N ILE A 228 8.23 0.34 0.13
CA ILE A 228 7.07 1.14 0.51
C ILE A 228 7.36 1.74 1.88
N ASN A 229 7.38 3.07 1.96
CA ASN A 229 7.64 3.80 3.20
C ASN A 229 6.34 4.44 3.72
N ASN A 230 5.83 3.96 4.86
CA ASN A 230 4.66 4.46 5.56
C ASN A 230 5.01 5.31 6.79
N LEU A 231 6.27 5.70 6.95
CA LEU A 231 6.67 6.60 8.03
C LEU A 231 6.17 8.02 7.74
N ASP A 232 5.66 8.70 8.75
CA ASP A 232 5.08 10.03 8.61
C ASP A 232 6.17 11.10 8.46
N ASN A 233 6.21 11.76 7.29
CA ASN A 233 7.15 12.84 6.95
C ASN A 233 8.62 12.47 7.24
N ILE A 234 8.99 11.22 6.92
CA ILE A 234 10.36 10.70 7.03
C ILE A 234 10.74 10.03 5.71
N LEU A 235 11.85 10.45 5.11
CA LEU A 235 12.45 9.74 3.99
C LEU A 235 13.34 8.62 4.54
N SER A 236 13.29 7.46 3.90
CA SER A 236 14.23 6.38 4.20
C SER A 236 15.58 6.64 3.57
N ASP A 237 16.63 5.95 4.05
CA ASP A 237 17.95 5.98 3.41
C ASP A 237 17.89 5.53 1.95
N ASN A 238 17.03 4.57 1.63
CA ASN A 238 16.83 4.12 0.27
C ASN A 238 16.18 5.20 -0.60
N GLN A 239 15.20 5.91 -0.07
CA GLN A 239 14.58 7.04 -0.77
C GLN A 239 15.59 8.18 -1.01
N LEU A 240 16.39 8.55 0.00
CA LEU A 240 17.45 9.56 -0.14
C LEU A 240 18.47 9.16 -1.21
N LYS A 241 18.94 7.91 -1.23
CA LYS A 241 19.85 7.37 -2.26
C LYS A 241 19.24 7.38 -3.66
N ASN A 242 17.91 7.34 -3.79
CA ASN A 242 17.19 7.41 -5.06
C ASN A 242 16.63 8.81 -5.36
N ASN A 243 17.25 9.85 -4.80
CA ASN A 243 16.95 11.26 -5.05
C ASN A 243 15.52 11.71 -4.72
N TRP A 244 14.86 11.02 -3.80
CA TRP A 244 13.61 11.51 -3.25
C TRP A 244 13.87 12.71 -2.34
N ARG A 245 13.03 13.72 -2.44
CA ARG A 245 12.99 14.87 -1.54
C ARG A 245 11.56 15.18 -1.13
N PHE A 246 11.41 15.84 -0.01
CA PHE A 246 10.12 16.42 0.32
C PHE A 246 9.79 17.56 -0.64
N LEU A 247 8.56 17.55 -1.15
CA LEU A 247 7.96 18.65 -1.87
C LEU A 247 7.25 19.61 -0.90
N TRP A 248 6.99 19.13 0.30
CA TRP A 248 6.49 19.89 1.44
C TRP A 248 7.15 19.39 2.73
N ASP A 249 7.66 20.32 3.54
CA ASP A 249 8.50 20.04 4.72
C ASP A 249 7.71 19.58 5.97
N GLY A 250 6.38 19.59 5.92
CA GLY A 250 5.52 19.25 7.04
C GLY A 250 5.27 20.39 8.03
N GLN A 251 5.88 21.56 7.88
CA GLN A 251 5.88 22.63 8.90
C GLN A 251 5.58 24.01 8.34
N THR A 252 6.09 24.35 7.16
CA THR A 252 5.97 25.67 6.56
C THR A 252 5.17 25.60 5.26
N HIS A 253 4.94 26.75 4.66
CA HIS A 253 4.37 26.84 3.30
C HIS A 253 5.44 27.11 2.24
N ASP A 254 6.72 26.97 2.58
CA ASP A 254 7.82 27.21 1.65
C ASP A 254 7.74 26.27 0.44
N GLY A 255 8.00 26.83 -0.73
CA GLY A 255 7.85 26.12 -2.00
C GLY A 255 6.41 26.07 -2.55
N TRP A 256 5.41 26.63 -1.82
CA TRP A 256 4.02 26.67 -2.23
C TRP A 256 3.44 28.07 -2.22
N ARG A 257 2.50 28.34 -3.12
CA ARG A 257 1.73 29.59 -3.21
C ARG A 257 0.30 29.30 -3.66
N GLY A 258 -0.58 30.25 -3.51
CA GLY A 258 -1.89 30.18 -4.16
C GLY A 258 -1.76 30.11 -5.68
N ALA A 259 -2.59 29.31 -6.33
CA ALA A 259 -2.53 29.14 -7.78
C ALA A 259 -2.73 30.46 -8.55
N LYS A 260 -3.52 31.35 -7.97
CA LYS A 260 -3.83 32.70 -8.52
C LYS A 260 -3.21 33.83 -7.71
N LEU A 261 -2.30 33.49 -6.78
CA LEU A 261 -1.61 34.42 -5.89
C LEU A 261 -0.09 34.34 -6.07
N THR A 262 0.62 35.36 -5.60
CA THR A 262 2.08 35.36 -5.52
C THR A 262 2.60 34.78 -4.20
N THR A 263 1.73 34.67 -3.20
CA THR A 263 2.05 34.14 -1.85
C THR A 263 1.11 32.99 -1.50
N PHE A 264 1.40 32.32 -0.41
CA PHE A 264 0.48 31.33 0.14
C PHE A 264 -0.84 31.99 0.61
N PRO A 265 -2.01 31.31 0.50
CA PRO A 265 -3.28 31.85 0.98
C PRO A 265 -3.24 32.20 2.47
N LYS A 266 -3.86 33.33 2.85
CA LYS A 266 -3.94 33.77 4.25
C LYS A 266 -4.98 33.02 5.08
N SER A 267 -5.88 32.31 4.44
CA SER A 267 -6.98 31.53 5.05
C SER A 267 -7.32 30.32 4.18
N GLY A 268 -8.14 29.41 4.71
CA GLY A 268 -8.61 28.23 4.00
C GLY A 268 -7.65 27.03 4.07
N TRP A 269 -6.37 27.27 4.28
CA TRP A 269 -5.35 26.24 4.47
C TRP A 269 -4.70 26.38 5.85
N ILE A 270 -4.51 25.27 6.54
CA ILE A 270 -3.84 25.21 7.83
C ILE A 270 -2.75 24.14 7.83
N ILE A 271 -1.73 24.36 8.64
CA ILE A 271 -0.65 23.39 8.90
C ILE A 271 -0.65 23.09 10.40
N GLU A 272 -1.00 21.86 10.74
CA GLU A 272 -1.05 21.41 12.14
C GLU A 272 -0.57 19.95 12.24
N ASN A 273 0.28 19.66 13.22
CA ASN A 273 0.79 18.31 13.49
C ASN A 273 1.42 17.63 12.25
N ASN A 274 2.18 18.38 11.47
CA ASN A 274 2.80 17.94 10.22
C ASN A 274 1.77 17.47 9.17
N ILE A 275 0.59 18.07 9.18
CA ILE A 275 -0.50 17.81 8.25
C ILE A 275 -0.92 19.14 7.61
N LEU A 276 -0.96 19.18 6.29
CA LEU A 276 -1.50 20.28 5.50
C LEU A 276 -2.98 20.01 5.22
N THR A 277 -3.87 20.92 5.60
CA THR A 277 -5.31 20.71 5.46
C THR A 277 -5.97 21.90 4.79
N VAL A 278 -6.75 21.65 3.73
CA VAL A 278 -7.76 22.59 3.25
C VAL A 278 -9.01 22.43 4.10
N LEU A 279 -9.52 23.56 4.60
CA LEU A 279 -10.70 23.58 5.47
C LEU A 279 -12.00 23.51 4.64
N ALA A 280 -13.03 22.92 5.24
CA ALA A 280 -14.35 22.96 4.63
C ALA A 280 -14.90 24.39 4.57
N SER A 281 -15.63 24.68 3.50
CA SER A 281 -16.31 25.97 3.28
C SER A 281 -17.74 25.75 2.77
N ASP A 282 -18.14 26.52 1.78
CA ASP A 282 -19.48 26.51 1.16
C ASP A 282 -19.69 25.43 0.09
N GLY A 283 -18.70 24.57 -0.15
CA GLY A 283 -18.72 23.54 -1.19
C GLY A 283 -18.47 24.08 -2.61
N LEU A 284 -18.07 25.35 -2.75
CA LEU A 284 -17.70 25.94 -4.03
C LEU A 284 -16.21 25.81 -4.30
N GLU A 285 -15.87 25.50 -5.55
CA GLU A 285 -14.51 25.27 -5.98
C GLU A 285 -13.62 26.52 -5.88
N SER A 286 -12.49 26.42 -5.20
CA SER A 286 -11.47 27.48 -5.07
C SER A 286 -11.96 28.79 -4.43
N THR A 287 -12.91 28.75 -3.51
CA THR A 287 -13.47 29.96 -2.87
C THR A 287 -12.92 30.22 -1.47
N ASN A 288 -12.39 29.22 -0.78
CA ASN A 288 -11.88 29.35 0.59
C ASN A 288 -10.35 29.25 0.64
N GLY A 289 -9.67 30.32 0.21
CA GLY A 289 -8.21 30.33 0.06
C GLY A 289 -7.74 29.94 -1.34
N GLY A 290 -8.50 29.12 -2.03
CA GLY A 290 -8.24 28.64 -3.37
C GLY A 290 -7.18 27.53 -3.43
N ASP A 291 -6.93 27.05 -4.62
CA ASP A 291 -5.91 26.04 -4.88
C ASP A 291 -4.50 26.54 -4.52
N ILE A 292 -3.65 25.63 -4.10
CA ILE A 292 -2.23 25.89 -3.92
C ILE A 292 -1.40 25.16 -4.96
N VAL A 293 -0.31 25.77 -5.43
CA VAL A 293 0.62 25.20 -6.41
C VAL A 293 2.03 25.27 -5.90
N THR A 294 2.88 24.34 -6.36
CA THR A 294 4.32 24.41 -6.18
C THR A 294 4.91 25.65 -6.83
N SER A 295 5.95 26.25 -6.27
CA SER A 295 6.73 27.31 -6.93
C SER A 295 7.52 26.76 -8.11
N GLU A 296 8.01 25.54 -8.01
CA GLU A 296 8.73 24.80 -9.04
C GLU A 296 7.76 24.18 -10.07
N LYS A 297 8.32 23.87 -11.27
CA LYS A 297 7.63 23.12 -12.33
C LYS A 297 8.37 21.84 -12.61
N PHE A 298 7.62 20.78 -12.89
CA PHE A 298 8.14 19.43 -13.11
C PHE A 298 7.77 18.92 -14.49
N SER A 299 8.65 18.08 -15.06
CA SER A 299 8.47 17.43 -16.38
C SER A 299 8.38 15.92 -16.28
N ASN A 300 9.45 15.25 -15.88
CA ASN A 300 9.47 13.82 -15.59
C ASN A 300 9.66 13.66 -14.08
N PHE A 301 8.73 13.00 -13.44
CA PHE A 301 8.75 12.90 -11.98
C PHE A 301 7.97 11.70 -11.47
N GLU A 302 8.26 11.34 -10.24
CA GLU A 302 7.44 10.47 -9.42
C GLU A 302 7.03 11.25 -8.16
N LEU A 303 5.74 11.51 -8.03
CA LEU A 303 5.11 12.18 -6.89
C LEU A 303 4.41 11.14 -6.03
N GLU A 304 4.62 11.21 -4.72
CA GLU A 304 3.88 10.38 -3.75
C GLU A 304 3.40 11.27 -2.60
N LEU A 305 2.16 11.10 -2.20
CA LEU A 305 1.59 11.76 -1.03
C LEU A 305 0.47 10.93 -0.42
N ASP A 306 0.23 11.14 0.87
CA ASP A 306 -0.92 10.59 1.57
C ASP A 306 -2.01 11.65 1.70
N PHE A 307 -3.27 11.27 1.45
CA PHE A 307 -4.43 12.13 1.60
C PHE A 307 -5.51 11.50 2.47
N LYS A 308 -6.30 12.34 3.12
CA LYS A 308 -7.47 11.95 3.92
C LYS A 308 -8.62 12.90 3.67
N ILE A 309 -9.79 12.36 3.37
CA ILE A 309 -10.99 13.12 3.02
C ILE A 309 -12.07 13.02 4.09
N SER A 310 -12.90 14.04 4.22
CA SER A 310 -14.17 13.96 4.93
C SER A 310 -15.23 13.21 4.09
N LYS A 311 -16.33 12.82 4.72
CA LYS A 311 -17.44 12.14 4.03
C LYS A 311 -18.04 13.05 2.95
N GLY A 312 -18.17 12.52 1.75
CA GLY A 312 -18.71 13.24 0.59
C GLY A 312 -17.73 14.23 -0.05
N ALA A 313 -16.50 14.32 0.42
CA ALA A 313 -15.54 15.32 -0.07
C ALA A 313 -15.11 15.09 -1.53
N ASN A 314 -14.74 16.21 -2.16
CA ASN A 314 -14.14 16.32 -3.48
C ASN A 314 -12.87 17.17 -3.40
N SER A 315 -11.82 16.78 -4.10
CA SER A 315 -10.54 17.47 -4.25
C SER A 315 -9.77 16.86 -5.43
N GLY A 316 -8.53 17.27 -5.65
CA GLY A 316 -7.69 16.72 -6.71
C GLY A 316 -6.21 17.06 -6.52
N ILE A 317 -5.36 16.21 -7.11
CA ILE A 317 -3.95 16.50 -7.31
C ILE A 317 -3.77 16.78 -8.79
N LYS A 318 -3.49 18.06 -9.14
CA LYS A 318 -3.26 18.42 -10.55
C LYS A 318 -1.78 18.51 -10.84
N TYR A 319 -1.43 18.17 -12.06
CA TYR A 319 -0.06 18.24 -12.56
C TYR A 319 -0.04 18.80 -13.98
N PHE A 320 1.12 19.27 -14.43
CA PHE A 320 1.23 20.12 -15.62
C PHE A 320 0.27 21.33 -15.58
N VAL A 321 0.14 21.92 -14.39
CA VAL A 321 -0.72 23.10 -14.22
C VAL A 321 -0.06 24.32 -14.83
N ASP A 322 -0.83 25.04 -15.66
CA ASP A 322 -0.51 26.38 -16.13
C ASP A 322 -1.38 27.40 -15.40
N THR A 323 -0.78 28.17 -14.52
CA THR A 323 -1.47 29.20 -13.74
C THR A 323 -1.88 30.43 -14.57
N ASN A 324 -1.51 30.49 -15.86
CA ASN A 324 -2.00 31.51 -16.78
C ASN A 324 -3.35 31.17 -17.39
N LEU A 325 -3.76 29.91 -17.35
CA LEU A 325 -5.07 29.48 -17.78
C LEU A 325 -6.08 29.64 -16.63
N ASN A 326 -7.33 29.99 -16.99
CA ASN A 326 -8.44 30.18 -16.05
C ASN A 326 -8.10 31.11 -14.86
N LYS A 327 -7.85 32.39 -15.15
CA LYS A 327 -7.65 33.44 -14.12
C LYS A 327 -8.94 33.85 -13.40
N GLY A 328 -10.11 33.42 -13.91
CA GLY A 328 -11.41 33.66 -13.33
C GLY A 328 -11.78 32.74 -12.16
N LEU A 329 -13.05 32.51 -11.94
CA LEU A 329 -13.55 31.59 -10.90
C LEU A 329 -13.20 30.14 -11.19
N GLY A 330 -13.19 29.33 -10.15
CA GLY A 330 -12.86 27.89 -10.21
C GLY A 330 -11.36 27.59 -10.20
N SER A 331 -11.00 26.33 -10.33
CA SER A 331 -9.65 25.81 -10.20
C SER A 331 -8.75 26.16 -11.40
N SER A 332 -7.44 26.19 -11.17
CA SER A 332 -6.45 26.29 -12.25
C SER A 332 -6.40 24.99 -13.06
N ILE A 333 -5.99 25.12 -14.33
CA ILE A 333 -6.10 24.07 -15.34
C ILE A 333 -4.84 23.20 -15.38
N GLY A 334 -5.04 21.88 -15.31
CA GLY A 334 -4.00 20.85 -15.40
C GLY A 334 -4.62 19.46 -15.51
N LEU A 335 -3.79 18.45 -15.75
CA LEU A 335 -4.20 17.04 -15.64
C LEU A 335 -4.48 16.73 -14.16
N GLU A 336 -5.49 15.93 -13.87
CA GLU A 336 -5.96 15.76 -12.49
C GLU A 336 -6.09 14.29 -12.09
N PHE A 337 -5.37 13.90 -11.04
CA PHE A 337 -5.66 12.71 -10.26
C PHE A 337 -6.84 13.05 -9.34
N GLN A 338 -8.00 12.47 -9.60
CA GLN A 338 -9.21 12.75 -8.82
C GLN A 338 -9.13 12.22 -7.39
N ILE A 339 -9.47 13.07 -6.43
CA ILE A 339 -9.69 12.71 -5.02
C ILE A 339 -11.15 12.96 -4.69
N ILE A 340 -11.91 11.88 -4.44
CA ILE A 340 -13.36 12.01 -4.20
C ILE A 340 -13.86 10.84 -3.36
N ASP A 341 -14.91 11.06 -2.58
CA ASP A 341 -15.66 9.98 -1.95
C ASP A 341 -16.60 9.32 -2.97
N ASP A 342 -16.13 8.26 -3.61
CA ASP A 342 -16.87 7.53 -4.66
C ASP A 342 -18.29 7.13 -4.24
N LYS A 343 -18.49 6.90 -2.93
CA LYS A 343 -19.78 6.43 -2.41
C LYS A 343 -20.77 7.56 -2.13
N ASN A 344 -20.30 8.68 -1.59
CA ASN A 344 -21.16 9.71 -1.03
C ASN A 344 -21.17 11.01 -1.83
N ASN A 345 -20.21 11.24 -2.74
CA ASN A 345 -20.20 12.45 -3.56
C ASN A 345 -21.02 12.26 -4.85
N PRO A 346 -21.94 13.17 -5.17
CA PRO A 346 -22.80 13.05 -6.36
C PRO A 346 -22.05 13.16 -7.70
N ASP A 347 -20.88 13.82 -7.75
CA ASP A 347 -20.11 13.95 -9.00
C ASP A 347 -19.47 12.61 -9.41
N ALA A 348 -19.06 11.79 -8.46
CA ALA A 348 -18.54 10.44 -8.70
C ALA A 348 -19.57 9.51 -9.36
N ASN A 349 -20.86 9.76 -9.10
CA ASN A 349 -21.98 8.94 -9.58
C ASN A 349 -22.85 9.69 -10.61
N LYS A 350 -22.29 10.70 -11.26
CA LYS A 350 -23.04 11.53 -12.21
C LYS A 350 -23.58 10.70 -13.36
N LYS A 351 -24.89 10.72 -13.51
CA LYS A 351 -25.58 10.02 -14.59
C LYS A 351 -25.46 10.78 -15.91
N PHE A 352 -25.44 10.04 -17.00
CA PHE A 352 -25.53 10.58 -18.35
C PHE A 352 -26.42 9.66 -19.20
N LYS A 353 -26.95 10.20 -20.29
CA LYS A 353 -27.76 9.41 -21.21
C LYS A 353 -26.87 8.68 -22.20
N VAL A 354 -26.99 7.36 -22.25
CA VAL A 354 -26.36 6.54 -23.28
C VAL A 354 -27.24 6.56 -24.54
N LEU A 355 -26.62 6.89 -25.66
CA LEU A 355 -27.29 6.76 -26.97
C LEU A 355 -27.13 5.33 -27.45
N GLU A 356 -28.23 4.63 -27.63
CA GLU A 356 -28.26 3.31 -28.27
C GLU A 356 -28.83 3.42 -29.69
N TYR A 357 -28.15 2.82 -30.65
CA TYR A 357 -28.66 2.71 -32.01
C TYR A 357 -29.53 1.47 -32.11
N SER A 358 -30.84 1.68 -32.30
CA SER A 358 -31.79 0.59 -32.53
C SER A 358 -32.86 1.02 -33.54
N ASN A 359 -33.27 0.09 -34.38
CA ASN A 359 -34.30 0.29 -35.41
C ASN A 359 -34.05 1.50 -36.35
N GLY A 360 -32.78 1.69 -36.72
CA GLY A 360 -32.40 2.78 -37.65
C GLY A 360 -32.30 4.18 -37.00
N ASN A 361 -32.46 4.28 -35.71
CA ASN A 361 -32.41 5.55 -34.96
C ASN A 361 -31.52 5.50 -33.72
N TRP A 362 -30.91 6.62 -33.37
CA TRP A 362 -30.23 6.83 -32.11
C TRP A 362 -31.25 7.19 -31.03
N ASN A 363 -31.40 6.34 -30.04
CA ASN A 363 -32.35 6.52 -28.94
C ASN A 363 -31.59 6.66 -27.62
N SER A 364 -32.05 7.61 -26.77
CA SER A 364 -31.47 7.84 -25.43
C SER A 364 -32.27 7.05 -24.40
N HIS A 365 -31.94 5.78 -24.21
CA HIS A 365 -32.79 4.88 -23.41
C HIS A 365 -32.18 4.41 -22.09
N LYS A 366 -30.90 4.62 -21.82
CA LYS A 366 -30.28 4.07 -20.62
C LYS A 366 -29.48 5.13 -19.87
N ASP A 367 -29.65 5.19 -18.55
CA ASP A 367 -28.75 5.98 -17.70
C ASP A 367 -27.42 5.24 -17.54
N GLY A 368 -26.34 5.87 -17.94
CA GLY A 368 -24.96 5.46 -17.63
C GLY A 368 -24.42 6.26 -16.44
N ILE A 369 -23.36 5.77 -15.82
CA ILE A 369 -22.60 6.48 -14.79
C ILE A 369 -21.24 6.86 -15.37
N LYS A 370 -20.86 8.14 -15.22
CA LYS A 370 -19.52 8.59 -15.60
C LYS A 370 -18.50 8.08 -14.58
N LYS A 371 -17.88 6.95 -14.86
CA LYS A 371 -16.88 6.35 -14.00
C LYS A 371 -15.51 7.05 -14.03
N ASN A 372 -15.26 7.88 -15.04
CA ASN A 372 -14.03 8.68 -15.17
C ASN A 372 -13.96 9.89 -14.22
N ARG A 373 -14.83 9.94 -13.22
CA ARG A 373 -14.83 10.94 -12.13
C ARG A 373 -14.60 10.33 -10.76
N THR A 374 -14.34 9.02 -10.69
CA THR A 374 -14.05 8.33 -9.45
C THR A 374 -12.61 8.55 -9.00
N VAL A 375 -12.29 8.24 -7.75
CA VAL A 375 -10.94 8.42 -7.19
C VAL A 375 -9.86 7.74 -8.04
N GLY A 376 -8.75 8.43 -8.27
CA GLY A 376 -7.64 7.96 -9.07
C GLY A 376 -7.81 8.09 -10.59
N SER A 377 -9.02 8.42 -11.07
CA SER A 377 -9.25 8.70 -12.50
C SER A 377 -8.44 9.91 -12.98
N LEU A 378 -8.11 9.95 -14.25
CA LEU A 378 -7.81 11.20 -14.92
C LEU A 378 -9.15 11.93 -15.14
N TYR A 379 -9.42 12.89 -14.26
CA TYR A 379 -10.74 13.48 -14.10
C TYR A 379 -11.40 13.88 -15.42
N ASP A 380 -12.62 13.36 -15.63
CA ASP A 380 -13.48 13.59 -16.80
C ASP A 380 -12.92 13.11 -18.15
N LEU A 381 -11.79 12.36 -18.14
CA LEU A 381 -11.13 11.79 -19.32
C LEU A 381 -11.03 10.26 -19.28
N ILE A 382 -10.29 9.70 -18.31
CA ILE A 382 -10.01 8.25 -18.27
C ILE A 382 -10.40 7.68 -16.90
N GLU A 383 -11.18 6.61 -16.92
CA GLU A 383 -11.61 5.87 -15.72
C GLU A 383 -10.44 5.19 -15.03
N ALA A 384 -10.44 5.21 -13.71
CA ALA A 384 -9.52 4.42 -12.89
C ALA A 384 -10.11 3.03 -12.60
N GLU A 385 -9.35 2.00 -12.93
CA GLU A 385 -9.66 0.60 -12.66
C GLU A 385 -8.49 -0.09 -11.96
N ASN A 386 -8.70 -1.26 -11.35
CA ASN A 386 -7.58 -2.04 -10.84
C ASN A 386 -6.88 -2.74 -12.01
N LEU A 387 -5.71 -2.24 -12.40
CA LEU A 387 -4.93 -2.79 -13.53
C LEU A 387 -4.03 -3.97 -13.13
N ASN A 388 -3.91 -4.25 -11.84
CA ASN A 388 -3.01 -5.29 -11.34
C ASN A 388 -3.73 -6.61 -10.98
N GLU A 389 -5.03 -6.58 -10.78
CA GLU A 389 -5.81 -7.72 -10.29
C GLU A 389 -7.20 -7.75 -10.90
N GLN A 390 -7.78 -8.94 -11.03
CA GLN A 390 -9.14 -9.15 -11.53
C GLN A 390 -10.21 -8.82 -10.45
N ARG A 391 -10.11 -7.67 -9.83
CA ARG A 391 -11.11 -7.17 -8.87
C ARG A 391 -11.31 -5.68 -9.06
N SER A 392 -12.44 -5.17 -8.61
CA SER A 392 -12.74 -3.75 -8.68
C SER A 392 -11.68 -2.90 -7.96
N LYS A 393 -11.50 -1.70 -8.45
CA LYS A 393 -10.74 -0.66 -7.77
C LYS A 393 -11.28 -0.47 -6.34
N ARG A 394 -10.38 -0.32 -5.38
CA ARG A 394 -10.75 -0.09 -4.00
C ARG A 394 -11.33 1.31 -3.81
N PRO A 395 -12.49 1.47 -3.11
CA PRO A 395 -13.02 2.77 -2.76
C PRO A 395 -12.17 3.45 -1.68
N VAL A 396 -12.15 4.76 -1.69
CA VAL A 396 -11.62 5.56 -0.59
C VAL A 396 -12.58 5.49 0.61
N HIS A 397 -12.02 5.35 1.80
CA HIS A 397 -12.77 5.42 3.05
C HIS A 397 -12.57 6.80 3.70
N PRO A 398 -13.61 7.60 3.89
CA PRO A 398 -13.52 8.87 4.63
C PRO A 398 -12.86 8.69 6.00
N GLU A 399 -12.14 9.71 6.45
CA GLU A 399 -11.37 9.77 7.71
C GLU A 399 -10.21 8.76 7.82
N ARG A 400 -9.85 8.05 6.72
CA ARG A 400 -8.65 7.21 6.64
C ARG A 400 -7.63 7.80 5.69
N TRP A 401 -6.35 7.58 5.98
CA TRP A 401 -5.27 7.92 5.08
C TRP A 401 -5.19 6.95 3.91
N HIS A 402 -5.08 7.51 2.71
CA HIS A 402 -4.87 6.82 1.45
C HIS A 402 -3.66 7.40 0.75
N ARG A 403 -2.99 6.62 -0.07
CA ARG A 403 -1.82 7.04 -0.82
C ARG A 403 -2.14 7.24 -2.29
N ALA A 404 -1.84 8.43 -2.80
CA ALA A 404 -1.75 8.72 -4.22
C ALA A 404 -0.29 8.68 -4.67
N ARG A 405 -0.03 8.10 -5.83
CA ARG A 405 1.26 8.16 -6.50
C ARG A 405 1.03 8.42 -7.97
N ILE A 406 1.76 9.38 -8.52
CA ILE A 406 1.72 9.78 -9.93
C ILE A 406 3.11 9.65 -10.48
N ILE A 407 3.27 8.86 -11.55
CA ILE A 407 4.54 8.72 -12.27
C ILE A 407 4.36 9.34 -13.64
N VAL A 408 5.28 10.21 -14.02
CA VAL A 408 5.37 10.78 -15.37
C VAL A 408 6.77 10.55 -15.91
N ASN A 409 6.88 9.79 -16.97
CA ASN A 409 8.15 9.50 -17.63
C ASN A 409 7.99 9.55 -19.16
N ASN A 410 8.62 10.54 -19.81
CA ASN A 410 8.60 10.72 -21.28
C ASN A 410 7.17 10.65 -21.88
N GLY A 411 6.20 11.31 -21.19
CA GLY A 411 4.80 11.37 -21.60
C GLY A 411 3.95 10.17 -21.19
N HIS A 412 4.53 9.06 -20.77
CA HIS A 412 3.81 7.98 -20.10
C HIS A 412 3.45 8.41 -18.68
N VAL A 413 2.20 8.23 -18.31
CA VAL A 413 1.64 8.61 -17.01
C VAL A 413 0.98 7.41 -16.36
N GLU A 414 1.25 7.22 -15.07
CA GLU A 414 0.58 6.23 -14.24
C GLU A 414 -0.05 6.89 -13.02
N HIS A 415 -1.26 6.47 -12.67
CA HIS A 415 -1.86 6.74 -11.37
C HIS A 415 -1.90 5.48 -10.53
N TRP A 416 -1.53 5.63 -9.26
CA TRP A 416 -1.54 4.56 -8.28
C TRP A 416 -2.33 4.99 -7.04
N LEU A 417 -3.21 4.13 -6.55
CA LEU A 417 -3.99 4.33 -5.33
C LEU A 417 -3.69 3.18 -4.36
N ASP A 418 -3.27 3.52 -3.13
CA ASP A 418 -2.89 2.54 -2.10
C ASP A 418 -1.92 1.46 -2.62
N ASN A 419 -0.91 1.89 -3.38
CA ASN A 419 0.12 1.04 -4.00
C ASN A 419 -0.37 0.09 -5.11
N ILE A 420 -1.58 0.28 -5.64
CA ILE A 420 -2.12 -0.45 -6.78
C ILE A 420 -2.22 0.50 -7.96
N LYS A 421 -1.70 0.09 -9.13
CA LYS A 421 -1.85 0.87 -10.36
C LYS A 421 -3.32 0.86 -10.80
N VAL A 422 -3.89 2.06 -10.93
CA VAL A 422 -5.32 2.21 -11.27
C VAL A 422 -5.56 2.83 -12.64
N LEU A 423 -4.53 3.42 -13.24
CA LEU A 423 -4.63 4.04 -14.54
C LEU A 423 -3.23 4.20 -15.16
N GLU A 424 -3.14 4.02 -16.48
CA GLU A 424 -1.98 4.42 -17.27
C GLU A 424 -2.37 4.93 -18.66
N TYR A 425 -1.63 5.88 -19.18
CA TYR A 425 -1.84 6.45 -20.50
C TYR A 425 -0.60 7.17 -21.02
N ASN A 426 -0.55 7.46 -22.33
CA ASN A 426 0.45 8.33 -22.90
C ASN A 426 -0.19 9.65 -23.34
N ARG A 427 0.20 10.76 -22.70
CA ARG A 427 -0.37 12.09 -22.94
C ARG A 427 -0.04 12.68 -24.31
N PHE A 428 0.94 12.11 -25.02
CA PHE A 428 1.30 12.51 -26.38
C PHE A 428 0.68 11.63 -27.47
N SER A 429 -0.11 10.62 -27.08
CA SER A 429 -0.78 9.73 -28.03
C SER A 429 -1.91 10.45 -28.79
N GLN A 430 -2.23 9.93 -29.98
CA GLN A 430 -3.39 10.39 -30.74
C GLN A 430 -4.70 10.14 -29.97
N MET A 431 -4.80 9.01 -29.28
CA MET A 431 -5.97 8.69 -28.45
C MET A 431 -6.19 9.74 -27.37
N PHE A 432 -5.15 10.12 -26.64
CA PHE A 432 -5.26 11.15 -25.60
C PHE A 432 -5.72 12.50 -26.18
N ARG A 433 -5.15 12.93 -27.33
CA ARG A 433 -5.58 14.16 -27.99
C ARG A 433 -7.05 14.10 -28.40
N ALA A 434 -7.51 12.95 -28.91
CA ALA A 434 -8.92 12.78 -29.26
C ALA A 434 -9.82 12.85 -28.02
N LEU A 435 -9.45 12.22 -26.90
CA LEU A 435 -10.20 12.34 -25.62
C LEU A 435 -10.31 13.79 -25.16
N VAL A 436 -9.23 14.57 -25.24
CA VAL A 436 -9.26 16.00 -24.90
C VAL A 436 -10.18 16.77 -25.82
N GLU A 437 -10.13 16.54 -27.13
CA GLU A 437 -10.96 17.24 -28.11
C GLU A 437 -12.45 17.02 -27.88
N TYR A 438 -12.86 15.80 -27.48
CA TYR A 438 -14.27 15.47 -27.15
C TYR A 438 -14.67 15.78 -25.70
N SER A 439 -13.82 16.46 -24.94
CA SER A 439 -14.06 16.80 -23.53
C SER A 439 -14.30 18.30 -23.32
N LYS A 440 -14.66 18.67 -22.09
CA LYS A 440 -14.71 20.09 -21.66
C LYS A 440 -13.37 20.81 -21.75
N TYR A 441 -12.28 20.07 -21.89
CA TYR A 441 -10.91 20.62 -21.94
C TYR A 441 -10.49 21.07 -23.33
N SER A 442 -11.24 20.77 -24.37
CA SER A 442 -10.97 21.24 -25.76
C SER A 442 -10.83 22.75 -25.90
N LYS A 443 -11.50 23.51 -25.02
CA LYS A 443 -11.38 24.96 -24.97
C LYS A 443 -10.05 25.52 -24.47
N TRP A 444 -9.20 24.65 -23.90
CA TRP A 444 -7.90 25.04 -23.36
C TRP A 444 -6.80 24.56 -24.30
N GLU A 445 -6.16 25.52 -24.98
CA GLU A 445 -5.05 25.23 -25.89
C GLU A 445 -3.94 24.47 -25.16
N ASN A 446 -3.39 23.45 -25.81
CA ASN A 446 -2.30 22.62 -25.29
C ASN A 446 -2.60 21.92 -23.94
N PHE A 447 -3.87 21.68 -23.60
CA PHE A 447 -4.22 20.93 -22.39
C PHE A 447 -3.50 19.56 -22.36
N GLY A 448 -2.76 19.31 -21.26
CA GLY A 448 -1.99 18.07 -21.08
C GLY A 448 -0.72 17.96 -21.95
N GLN A 449 -0.40 18.95 -22.78
CA GLN A 449 0.74 18.92 -23.72
C GLN A 449 1.97 19.72 -23.24
N LEU A 450 1.87 20.40 -22.10
CA LEU A 450 2.98 21.19 -21.55
C LEU A 450 4.21 20.32 -21.31
N LYS A 451 5.41 20.84 -21.60
CA LYS A 451 6.69 20.14 -21.30
C LYS A 451 6.95 20.05 -19.79
N SER A 452 6.57 21.09 -19.04
CA SER A 452 6.64 21.13 -17.58
C SER A 452 5.48 21.96 -17.03
N GLY A 453 5.07 21.71 -15.79
CA GLY A 453 4.01 22.45 -15.13
C GLY A 453 4.08 22.32 -13.62
N HIS A 454 3.29 23.13 -12.95
CA HIS A 454 3.20 23.05 -11.48
C HIS A 454 2.42 21.82 -11.04
N ILE A 455 2.64 21.40 -9.79
CA ILE A 455 1.78 20.46 -9.07
C ILE A 455 0.83 21.29 -8.20
N LEU A 456 -0.45 20.91 -8.15
CA LEU A 456 -1.50 21.64 -7.46
C LEU A 456 -2.27 20.70 -6.52
N LEU A 457 -2.58 21.20 -5.33
CA LEU A 457 -3.56 20.61 -4.41
C LEU A 457 -4.84 21.48 -4.45
N GLN A 458 -5.96 20.83 -4.69
CA GLN A 458 -7.21 21.52 -4.98
C GLN A 458 -8.02 21.84 -3.73
N ASP A 459 -8.53 23.07 -3.65
CA ASP A 459 -9.62 23.51 -2.79
C ASP A 459 -10.94 23.35 -3.55
N HIS A 460 -11.76 22.38 -3.17
CA HIS A 460 -13.10 22.18 -3.74
C HIS A 460 -14.22 22.45 -2.72
N GLY A 461 -13.92 23.21 -1.66
CA GLY A 461 -14.88 23.54 -0.60
C GLY A 461 -15.08 22.48 0.45
N ASP A 462 -14.41 21.34 0.33
CA ASP A 462 -14.46 20.22 1.28
C ASP A 462 -13.16 20.10 2.08
N LYS A 463 -13.27 19.52 3.29
CA LYS A 463 -12.08 19.26 4.12
C LYS A 463 -11.29 18.09 3.58
N VAL A 464 -10.04 18.36 3.19
CA VAL A 464 -9.06 17.35 2.77
C VAL A 464 -7.71 17.64 3.41
N SER A 465 -7.05 16.58 3.90
CA SER A 465 -5.75 16.67 4.56
C SER A 465 -4.69 15.91 3.77
N PHE A 466 -3.45 16.42 3.79
CA PHE A 466 -2.30 15.89 3.05
C PHE A 466 -1.10 15.77 3.98
N LYS A 467 -0.26 14.74 3.76
CA LYS A 467 1.04 14.55 4.40
C LYS A 467 1.96 13.71 3.50
N ASN A 468 3.21 13.53 3.89
CA ASN A 468 4.18 12.72 3.15
C ASN A 468 4.35 13.16 1.68
N ILE A 469 4.21 14.48 1.40
CA ILE A 469 4.30 15.00 0.04
C ILE A 469 5.76 14.99 -0.39
N LYS A 470 6.14 14.04 -1.24
CA LYS A 470 7.51 13.83 -1.68
C LYS A 470 7.58 13.56 -3.18
N ILE A 471 8.71 13.93 -3.77
CA ILE A 471 8.93 13.85 -5.21
C ILE A 471 10.36 13.41 -5.50
N ARG A 472 10.55 12.74 -6.63
CA ARG A 472 11.84 12.64 -7.32
C ARG A 472 11.68 12.95 -8.79
N GLU A 473 12.70 13.52 -9.38
CA GLU A 473 12.79 13.71 -10.83
C GLU A 473 13.36 12.45 -11.49
N LEU A 474 12.85 12.13 -12.70
CA LEU A 474 13.18 10.92 -13.47
C LEU A 474 14.00 11.24 -14.71
#